data_bea44b6674272455046d694d995e3957
#
_entry.id   bea44b6674272455046d694d995e3957
#
_cell.length_a   1.000
_cell.length_b   1.000
_cell.length_c   1.000
_cell.angle_alpha   90.00
_cell.angle_beta   90.00
_cell.angle_gamma   90.00
#
_symmetry.space_group_name_H-M   'P 1'
#
loop_
_entity.id
_entity.type
_entity.pdbx_description
1 polymer ?
#
loop_
_entity_poly.entity_id
_entity_poly.type
_entity_poly.pdbx_seq_one_letter_code
_entity_poly.pdbx_strand_id
1 'polypeptide(L)'
;MTPKNQLLLFLIILIKFSGFSFAQIENQATPIENISVKKGFKVELLFTVPKERLGSWVNLCLDNKNRIIASDQFGGLYRFEVPAKGKTLKESDIEKIPVDIRAANGLLWAFDSLYVAVNDYEKKMESGVYRLTDSNGDDQLDKVEKLRGMQARGDHGVHALIHSPDKKSIYLITGNNTTPVEANRSRVPMDWGEDHLLPRMPDGRGHNRDRLAPAGIIYKMSPDGKDWEIVSSGYRNIFDGSFNADGELFTYDADMEYDFNTPWYRPTRICHVTSGSMYGWRNGTGKRPEFYPDTLPPVVNIGPGSPTGVTFGYGAKFPPKYQKAMFILDWSWGKIYAIHMSPDGSTYSGEKETFITGSPLPVTDAIIHPGDGSMYFAIGGRKVQSGLYRVSYTGEGITAPISTKPSVNELASLRHQLENLHIGKHPKALELAWPHIDHHDRFVRWAALMAIQRLPVEKWASKALQEKNHGKRVNVLLSLTKAAGIDPFHRQVKDPPINQKMGQQILQSLLQIELKDLTPS
;
A
#
# COMPACT_ATOMS: atom_id res chain seq x y z
N MET A 1 -6.81 -63.82 30.76
CA MET A 1 -6.10 -62.57 31.03
C MET A 1 -7.03 -61.59 31.67
N THR A 2 -6.69 -61.10 32.84
CA THR A 2 -7.53 -60.19 33.57
C THR A 2 -7.51 -58.78 32.96
N PRO A 3 -8.55 -57.96 33.13
CA PRO A 3 -8.62 -56.58 32.55
C PRO A 3 -7.41 -55.69 32.90
N LYS A 4 -6.75 -55.93 34.02
CA LYS A 4 -5.53 -55.22 34.42
C LYS A 4 -4.34 -55.49 33.50
N ASN A 5 -4.21 -56.66 32.92
CA ASN A 5 -3.09 -57.00 32.02
C ASN A 5 -3.31 -56.39 30.62
N GLN A 6 -4.56 -56.20 30.20
CA GLN A 6 -4.84 -55.52 28.94
C GLN A 6 -4.57 -54.02 29.05
N LEU A 7 -4.86 -53.38 30.19
CA LEU A 7 -4.57 -51.97 30.41
C LEU A 7 -3.05 -51.71 30.47
N LEU A 8 -2.28 -52.63 31.05
CA LEU A 8 -0.82 -52.50 31.12
C LEU A 8 -0.19 -52.65 29.74
N LEU A 9 -0.73 -53.56 28.89
CA LEU A 9 -0.26 -53.75 27.52
C LEU A 9 -0.58 -52.51 26.64
N PHE A 10 -1.75 -51.90 26.85
CA PHE A 10 -2.13 -50.67 26.15
C PHE A 10 -1.26 -49.47 26.56
N LEU A 11 -0.94 -49.37 27.88
CA LEU A 11 -0.04 -48.32 28.39
C LEU A 11 1.40 -48.50 27.88
N ILE A 12 1.89 -49.72 27.76
CA ILE A 12 3.25 -50.03 27.23
C ILE A 12 3.31 -49.75 25.72
N ILE A 13 2.23 -49.98 24.97
CA ILE A 13 2.16 -49.63 23.55
C ILE A 13 2.10 -48.12 23.36
N LEU A 14 1.36 -47.38 24.20
CA LEU A 14 1.33 -45.93 24.19
C LEU A 14 2.69 -45.30 24.57
N ILE A 15 3.42 -45.88 25.52
CA ILE A 15 4.76 -45.39 25.91
C ILE A 15 5.81 -45.71 24.84
N LYS A 16 5.65 -46.80 24.05
CA LYS A 16 6.55 -47.09 22.91
C LYS A 16 6.27 -46.25 21.68
N PHE A 17 5.04 -45.69 21.51
CA PHE A 17 4.74 -44.73 20.46
C PHE A 17 5.11 -43.29 20.82
N SER A 18 5.29 -42.96 22.11
CA SER A 18 5.79 -41.66 22.55
C SER A 18 7.31 -41.47 22.35
N GLY A 19 7.99 -42.46 21.81
CA GLY A 19 9.40 -42.40 21.39
C GLY A 19 9.63 -41.91 19.97
N PHE A 20 8.58 -41.43 19.26
CA PHE A 20 8.81 -40.48 18.18
C PHE A 20 9.25 -39.18 18.84
N SER A 21 10.54 -39.02 18.98
CA SER A 21 11.18 -37.71 19.01
C SER A 21 10.50 -36.90 17.90
N PHE A 22 9.66 -35.93 18.25
CA PHE A 22 9.51 -34.76 17.40
C PHE A 22 10.94 -34.26 17.31
N ALA A 23 11.68 -34.69 16.27
CA ALA A 23 12.86 -34.00 15.85
C ALA A 23 12.42 -32.54 15.90
N GLN A 24 13.05 -31.75 16.76
CA GLN A 24 12.95 -30.31 16.66
C GLN A 24 13.09 -30.08 15.16
N ILE A 25 11.99 -29.73 14.49
CA ILE A 25 12.07 -29.17 13.15
C ILE A 25 12.88 -27.92 13.43
N GLU A 26 14.20 -28.03 13.20
CA GLU A 26 15.07 -26.88 13.27
C GLU A 26 14.36 -25.81 12.46
N ASN A 27 14.26 -24.62 13.06
CA ASN A 27 13.66 -23.46 12.43
C ASN A 27 14.40 -23.21 11.11
N GLN A 28 13.93 -23.82 10.03
CA GLN A 28 14.50 -23.68 8.69
C GLN A 28 13.60 -22.79 7.85
N ALA A 29 14.23 -21.90 7.07
CA ALA A 29 13.53 -21.17 6.04
C ALA A 29 12.99 -22.16 4.99
N THR A 30 11.97 -21.76 4.23
CA THR A 30 11.35 -22.63 3.21
C THR A 30 12.40 -23.19 2.26
N PRO A 31 12.56 -24.52 2.19
CA PRO A 31 13.52 -25.14 1.27
C PRO A 31 13.18 -24.84 -0.20
N ILE A 32 14.19 -24.73 -1.05
CA ILE A 32 14.01 -24.35 -2.45
C ILE A 32 13.18 -25.36 -3.25
N GLU A 33 13.17 -26.63 -2.86
CA GLU A 33 12.34 -27.69 -3.44
C GLU A 33 10.85 -27.48 -3.20
N ASN A 34 10.47 -26.69 -2.21
CA ASN A 34 9.09 -26.30 -1.92
C ASN A 34 8.68 -24.98 -2.61
N ILE A 35 9.57 -24.42 -3.46
CA ILE A 35 9.34 -23.18 -4.17
C ILE A 35 9.32 -23.43 -5.68
N SER A 36 8.23 -23.04 -6.31
CA SER A 36 8.11 -23.05 -7.77
C SER A 36 8.30 -21.64 -8.30
N VAL A 37 9.10 -21.49 -9.35
CA VAL A 37 9.35 -20.22 -10.04
C VAL A 37 9.12 -20.39 -11.54
N LYS A 38 8.84 -19.30 -12.23
CA LYS A 38 8.67 -19.30 -13.70
C LYS A 38 9.88 -19.88 -14.43
N LYS A 39 9.60 -20.59 -15.52
CA LYS A 39 10.63 -21.19 -16.38
C LYS A 39 11.67 -20.14 -16.81
N GLY A 40 12.94 -20.52 -16.72
CA GLY A 40 14.08 -19.65 -17.01
C GLY A 40 14.56 -18.83 -15.80
N PHE A 41 13.92 -18.98 -14.63
CA PHE A 41 14.38 -18.36 -13.40
C PHE A 41 14.86 -19.43 -12.41
N LYS A 42 15.74 -19.03 -11.51
CA LYS A 42 16.27 -19.85 -10.42
C LYS A 42 16.10 -19.11 -9.10
N VAL A 43 15.64 -19.81 -8.06
CA VAL A 43 15.63 -19.33 -6.68
C VAL A 43 16.77 -19.98 -5.91
N GLU A 44 17.47 -19.21 -5.08
CA GLU A 44 18.52 -19.67 -4.18
C GLU A 44 18.19 -19.20 -2.76
N LEU A 45 18.20 -20.10 -1.78
CA LEU A 45 18.16 -19.75 -0.36
C LEU A 45 19.57 -19.29 0.04
N LEU A 46 19.71 -18.02 0.42
CA LEU A 46 21.00 -17.43 0.80
C LEU A 46 21.25 -17.53 2.30
N PHE A 47 20.20 -17.41 3.10
CA PHE A 47 20.32 -17.36 4.54
C PHE A 47 19.02 -17.80 5.23
N THR A 48 19.12 -18.74 6.14
CA THR A 48 18.09 -19.02 7.14
C THR A 48 18.37 -18.13 8.35
N VAL A 49 17.47 -17.19 8.64
CA VAL A 49 17.66 -16.23 9.72
C VAL A 49 17.56 -16.93 11.08
N PRO A 50 18.58 -16.90 11.94
CA PRO A 50 18.49 -17.41 13.31
C PRO A 50 17.49 -16.59 14.13
N LYS A 51 16.25 -17.06 14.18
CA LYS A 51 15.09 -16.33 14.70
C LYS A 51 15.30 -15.76 16.10
N GLU A 52 15.93 -16.51 17.00
CA GLU A 52 16.15 -16.09 18.39
C GLU A 52 17.15 -14.94 18.53
N ARG A 53 18.01 -14.72 17.52
CA ARG A 53 19.06 -13.68 17.52
C ARG A 53 18.76 -12.53 16.57
N LEU A 54 18.26 -12.84 15.37
CA LEU A 54 18.08 -11.88 14.28
C LEU A 54 16.59 -11.66 13.92
N GLY A 55 15.68 -12.31 14.64
CA GLY A 55 14.26 -12.08 14.58
C GLY A 55 13.56 -12.60 13.31
N SER A 56 12.56 -11.85 12.87
CA SER A 56 11.71 -12.18 11.72
C SER A 56 11.65 -10.98 10.77
N TRP A 57 12.35 -11.07 9.65
CA TRP A 57 12.55 -9.95 8.74
C TRP A 57 11.30 -9.59 7.94
N VAL A 58 11.03 -8.30 7.79
CA VAL A 58 9.80 -7.81 7.16
C VAL A 58 10.01 -6.77 6.09
N ASN A 59 11.13 -6.07 6.07
CA ASN A 59 11.40 -5.08 5.04
C ASN A 59 12.88 -5.08 4.66
N LEU A 60 13.16 -4.71 3.42
CA LEU A 60 14.49 -4.63 2.82
C LEU A 60 14.68 -3.28 2.13
N CYS A 61 15.86 -2.68 2.27
CA CYS A 61 16.27 -1.59 1.38
C CYS A 61 17.76 -1.69 1.07
N LEU A 62 18.23 -0.87 0.13
CA LEU A 62 19.66 -0.74 -0.18
C LEU A 62 20.18 0.55 0.44
N ASP A 63 21.37 0.52 1.00
CA ASP A 63 22.11 1.71 1.38
C ASP A 63 22.89 2.33 0.19
N ASN A 64 23.60 3.41 0.44
CA ASN A 64 24.41 4.12 -0.57
C ASN A 64 25.60 3.30 -1.13
N LYS A 65 25.95 2.18 -0.50
CA LYS A 65 26.98 1.24 -0.94
C LYS A 65 26.40 -0.03 -1.56
N ASN A 66 25.09 -0.05 -1.78
CA ASN A 66 24.33 -1.21 -2.26
C ASN A 66 24.34 -2.42 -1.30
N ARG A 67 24.61 -2.23 -0.01
CA ARG A 67 24.38 -3.27 0.99
C ARG A 67 22.90 -3.36 1.31
N ILE A 68 22.40 -4.55 1.58
CA ILE A 68 21.02 -4.74 2.02
C ILE A 68 20.90 -4.37 3.51
N ILE A 69 19.91 -3.56 3.83
CA ILE A 69 19.44 -3.35 5.20
C ILE A 69 18.13 -4.11 5.35
N ALA A 70 18.05 -4.97 6.37
CA ALA A 70 16.86 -5.73 6.72
C ALA A 70 16.34 -5.32 8.09
N SER A 71 15.02 -5.29 8.29
CA SER A 71 14.39 -5.03 9.58
C SER A 71 13.76 -6.28 10.17
N ASP A 72 13.94 -6.51 11.48
CA ASP A 72 13.13 -7.42 12.25
C ASP A 72 11.83 -6.73 12.68
N GLN A 73 10.69 -7.39 12.49
CA GLN A 73 9.36 -6.82 12.80
C GLN A 73 9.22 -6.35 14.26
N PHE A 74 9.96 -6.94 15.20
CA PHE A 74 9.89 -6.62 16.63
C PHE A 74 11.22 -6.20 17.23
N GLY A 75 12.29 -6.33 16.48
CA GLY A 75 13.65 -6.05 16.88
C GLY A 75 14.29 -4.91 16.09
N GLY A 76 15.61 -5.03 15.90
CA GLY A 76 16.44 -3.98 15.28
C GLY A 76 16.63 -4.12 13.78
N LEU A 77 17.70 -3.49 13.33
CA LEU A 77 18.11 -3.42 11.93
C LEU A 77 19.42 -4.17 11.72
N TYR A 78 19.56 -4.77 10.55
CA TYR A 78 20.72 -5.58 10.16
C TYR A 78 21.19 -5.15 8.78
N ARG A 79 22.50 -5.14 8.54
CA ARG A 79 23.12 -4.72 7.29
C ARG A 79 24.12 -5.76 6.82
N PHE A 80 24.16 -6.02 5.52
CA PHE A 80 25.08 -7.01 4.94
C PHE A 80 25.29 -6.79 3.44
N GLU A 81 26.43 -7.25 2.94
CA GLU A 81 26.69 -7.35 1.50
C GLU A 81 26.04 -8.60 0.92
N VAL A 82 25.61 -8.52 -0.35
CA VAL A 82 25.05 -9.69 -1.03
C VAL A 82 26.18 -10.68 -1.38
N PRO A 83 26.02 -11.99 -1.10
CA PRO A 83 27.05 -12.96 -1.43
C PRO A 83 27.14 -13.16 -2.95
N ALA A 84 28.35 -13.50 -3.44
CA ALA A 84 28.57 -13.87 -4.83
C ALA A 84 27.65 -15.03 -5.25
N LYS A 85 27.40 -15.16 -6.56
CA LYS A 85 26.59 -16.27 -7.11
C LYS A 85 27.12 -17.63 -6.64
N GLY A 86 26.20 -18.49 -6.18
CA GLY A 86 26.53 -19.83 -5.65
C GLY A 86 27.14 -19.83 -4.25
N LYS A 87 27.20 -18.69 -3.58
CA LYS A 87 27.59 -18.57 -2.17
C LYS A 87 26.39 -18.22 -1.31
N THR A 88 26.42 -18.66 -0.06
CA THR A 88 25.44 -18.33 0.98
C THR A 88 25.98 -17.26 1.91
N LEU A 89 25.09 -16.54 2.58
CA LEU A 89 25.42 -15.59 3.63
C LEU A 89 25.65 -16.35 4.94
N LYS A 90 26.60 -15.90 5.74
CA LYS A 90 26.83 -16.40 7.11
C LYS A 90 26.36 -15.36 8.12
N GLU A 91 26.02 -15.81 9.32
CA GLU A 91 25.64 -14.88 10.39
C GLU A 91 26.76 -13.87 10.72
N SER A 92 28.03 -14.30 10.60
CA SER A 92 29.19 -13.41 10.78
C SER A 92 29.30 -12.27 9.74
N ASP A 93 28.60 -12.40 8.61
CA ASP A 93 28.60 -11.40 7.55
C ASP A 93 27.52 -10.33 7.78
N ILE A 94 26.68 -10.52 8.83
CA ILE A 94 25.55 -9.66 9.14
C ILE A 94 25.91 -8.73 10.29
N GLU A 95 25.95 -7.47 10.00
CA GLU A 95 26.14 -6.40 10.97
C GLU A 95 24.81 -5.99 11.58
N LYS A 96 24.74 -5.91 12.92
CA LYS A 96 23.63 -5.26 13.59
C LYS A 96 23.88 -3.76 13.65
N ILE A 97 22.98 -2.96 13.12
CA ILE A 97 23.08 -1.48 13.20
C ILE A 97 22.86 -1.08 14.67
N PRO A 98 23.83 -0.36 15.32
CA PRO A 98 23.85 -0.15 16.77
C PRO A 98 22.97 1.03 17.20
N VAL A 99 21.71 1.08 16.75
CA VAL A 99 20.74 2.15 17.08
C VAL A 99 19.57 1.60 17.89
N ASP A 100 18.99 2.44 18.72
CA ASP A 100 17.76 2.12 19.44
C ASP A 100 16.55 2.39 18.55
N ILE A 101 16.30 1.48 17.59
CA ILE A 101 15.16 1.46 16.70
C ILE A 101 14.60 0.05 16.67
N ARG A 102 13.26 -0.08 16.66
CA ARG A 102 12.57 -1.36 16.60
C ARG A 102 11.28 -1.27 15.79
N ALA A 103 10.70 -2.40 15.48
CA ALA A 103 9.42 -2.54 14.82
C ALA A 103 9.35 -1.73 13.50
N ALA A 104 10.44 -1.71 12.77
CA ALA A 104 10.53 -1.06 11.47
C ALA A 104 9.76 -1.89 10.43
N ASN A 105 8.69 -1.31 9.88
CA ASN A 105 7.86 -1.91 8.82
C ASN A 105 8.16 -1.31 7.45
N GLY A 106 8.91 -0.22 7.37
CA GLY A 106 9.36 0.38 6.13
C GLY A 106 10.74 1.00 6.29
N LEU A 107 11.59 0.80 5.29
CA LEU A 107 12.96 1.32 5.23
C LEU A 107 13.16 2.05 3.90
N LEU A 108 13.83 3.18 3.96
CA LEU A 108 14.23 3.93 2.76
C LEU A 108 15.55 4.62 2.98
N TRP A 109 16.55 4.30 2.17
CA TRP A 109 17.77 5.10 2.09
C TRP A 109 17.56 6.27 1.13
N ALA A 110 17.63 7.48 1.65
CA ALA A 110 17.47 8.72 0.89
C ALA A 110 18.15 9.88 1.62
N PHE A 111 18.62 10.89 0.90
CA PHE A 111 19.21 12.11 1.48
C PHE A 111 20.32 11.79 2.50
N ASP A 112 21.22 10.86 2.15
CA ASP A 112 22.33 10.37 2.99
C ASP A 112 21.90 9.91 4.40
N SER A 113 20.70 9.36 4.49
CA SER A 113 20.07 8.91 5.74
C SER A 113 19.22 7.67 5.52
N LEU A 114 19.05 6.88 6.55
CA LEU A 114 18.05 5.82 6.58
C LEU A 114 16.76 6.35 7.23
N TYR A 115 15.68 6.42 6.46
CA TYR A 115 14.35 6.69 6.98
C TYR A 115 13.67 5.39 7.37
N VAL A 116 12.99 5.40 8.52
CA VAL A 116 12.36 4.22 9.12
C VAL A 116 10.92 4.53 9.47
N ALA A 117 10.00 3.73 8.95
CA ALA A 117 8.61 3.71 9.36
C ALA A 117 8.42 2.68 10.47
N VAL A 118 8.19 3.15 11.68
CA VAL A 118 7.99 2.31 12.87
C VAL A 118 6.50 2.07 13.09
N ASN A 119 6.12 0.80 13.26
CA ASN A 119 4.76 0.37 13.62
C ASN A 119 4.82 -0.57 14.82
N ASP A 120 5.03 -0.02 16.02
CA ASP A 120 5.18 -0.82 17.24
C ASP A 120 3.87 -0.96 18.01
N TYR A 121 3.10 -2.01 17.71
CA TYR A 121 1.87 -2.31 18.44
C TYR A 121 2.13 -2.98 19.81
N GLU A 122 3.36 -3.37 20.14
CA GLU A 122 3.77 -3.73 21.51
C GLU A 122 3.95 -2.48 22.38
N LYS A 123 3.92 -1.28 21.79
CA LYS A 123 4.01 0.04 22.47
C LYS A 123 5.30 0.24 23.28
N LYS A 124 6.39 -0.38 22.88
CA LYS A 124 7.72 -0.15 23.45
C LYS A 124 8.42 1.02 22.81
N MET A 125 8.01 1.40 21.59
CA MET A 125 8.43 2.58 20.88
C MET A 125 7.22 3.31 20.29
N GLU A 126 7.27 4.62 20.16
CA GLU A 126 6.21 5.37 19.49
C GLU A 126 6.21 5.05 17.99
N SER A 127 5.06 4.67 17.43
CA SER A 127 4.93 4.48 15.98
C SER A 127 5.08 5.82 15.25
N GLY A 128 5.60 5.79 14.02
CA GLY A 128 5.81 7.02 13.24
C GLY A 128 7.01 6.94 12.31
N VAL A 129 7.53 8.09 11.93
CA VAL A 129 8.67 8.22 11.01
C VAL A 129 9.90 8.71 11.75
N TYR A 130 11.01 8.02 11.53
CA TYR A 130 12.32 8.31 12.10
C TYR A 130 13.36 8.47 10.99
N ARG A 131 14.42 9.22 11.28
CA ARG A 131 15.59 9.38 10.42
C ARG A 131 16.83 8.97 11.21
N LEU A 132 17.63 8.12 10.60
CA LEU A 132 18.90 7.65 11.13
C LEU A 132 20.06 8.20 10.29
N THR A 133 21.06 8.75 10.92
CA THR A 133 22.23 9.33 10.25
C THR A 133 23.52 8.80 10.87
N ASP A 134 24.56 8.78 10.05
CA ASP A 134 25.94 8.66 10.47
C ASP A 134 26.44 10.08 10.80
N SER A 135 26.66 10.38 12.09
CA SER A 135 26.96 11.74 12.54
C SER A 135 28.47 12.09 12.48
N ASN A 136 29.33 11.09 12.36
CA ASN A 136 30.79 11.26 12.40
C ASN A 136 31.50 10.80 11.11
N GLY A 137 30.80 10.15 10.18
CA GLY A 137 31.30 9.72 8.87
C GLY A 137 32.07 8.38 8.91
N ASP A 138 31.84 7.54 9.93
CA ASP A 138 32.50 6.24 10.08
C ASP A 138 31.74 5.08 9.45
N ASP A 139 30.67 5.35 8.71
CA ASP A 139 29.77 4.39 8.08
C ASP A 139 28.82 3.67 9.07
N GLN A 140 28.77 4.13 10.32
CA GLN A 140 27.81 3.64 11.30
C GLN A 140 26.67 4.63 11.49
N LEU A 141 25.43 4.13 11.44
CA LEU A 141 24.27 4.93 11.81
C LEU A 141 24.22 5.00 13.34
N ASP A 142 24.47 6.18 13.90
CA ASP A 142 24.63 6.40 15.35
C ASP A 142 23.62 7.40 15.94
N LYS A 143 22.93 8.16 15.09
CA LYS A 143 21.96 9.17 15.53
C LYS A 143 20.55 8.82 15.04
N VAL A 144 19.59 8.82 15.97
CA VAL A 144 18.15 8.60 15.70
C VAL A 144 17.39 9.89 15.97
N GLU A 145 16.64 10.35 14.97
CA GLU A 145 15.75 11.51 15.06
C GLU A 145 14.31 11.10 14.74
N LYS A 146 13.38 11.39 15.66
CA LYS A 146 11.95 11.21 15.40
C LYS A 146 11.42 12.42 14.59
N LEU A 147 11.02 12.19 13.35
CA LEU A 147 10.44 13.23 12.49
C LEU A 147 8.95 13.45 12.79
N ARG A 148 8.20 12.36 13.02
CA ARG A 148 6.76 12.44 13.32
C ARG A 148 6.28 11.22 14.09
N GLY A 149 5.63 11.44 15.23
CA GLY A 149 4.88 10.40 15.94
C GLY A 149 3.51 10.20 15.32
N MET A 150 3.02 8.96 15.30
CA MET A 150 1.73 8.57 14.73
C MET A 150 1.04 7.55 15.63
N GLN A 151 -0.26 7.73 15.86
CA GLN A 151 -1.04 6.72 16.58
C GLN A 151 -1.46 5.63 15.60
N ALA A 152 -0.97 4.41 15.81
CA ALA A 152 -1.27 3.25 15.00
C ALA A 152 -1.67 2.06 15.88
N ARG A 153 -2.43 1.10 15.30
CA ARG A 153 -2.88 -0.11 16.01
C ARG A 153 -2.74 -1.35 15.13
N GLY A 154 -2.10 -2.38 15.67
CA GLY A 154 -1.96 -3.69 15.03
C GLY A 154 -1.29 -3.62 13.66
N ASP A 155 -1.66 -4.56 12.79
CA ASP A 155 -1.01 -4.77 11.50
C ASP A 155 -1.40 -3.72 10.42
N HIS A 156 -2.34 -2.82 10.69
CA HIS A 156 -2.82 -1.80 9.75
C HIS A 156 -2.29 -0.41 10.15
N GLY A 157 -1.03 -0.33 10.47
CA GLY A 157 -0.38 0.86 11.00
C GLY A 157 0.42 1.65 9.99
N VAL A 158 1.60 2.08 10.42
CA VAL A 158 2.58 2.83 9.62
C VAL A 158 3.44 1.83 8.86
N HIS A 159 3.57 2.00 7.53
CA HIS A 159 4.20 1.01 6.67
C HIS A 159 5.33 1.61 5.83
N ALA A 160 5.27 1.54 4.49
CA ALA A 160 6.39 1.85 3.62
C ALA A 160 6.72 3.34 3.50
N LEU A 161 7.98 3.58 3.21
CA LEU A 161 8.55 4.86 2.79
C LEU A 161 9.08 4.73 1.36
N ILE A 162 8.71 5.65 0.48
CA ILE A 162 9.05 5.59 -0.94
C ILE A 162 9.64 6.92 -1.39
N HIS A 163 10.76 6.87 -2.10
CA HIS A 163 11.36 8.08 -2.68
C HIS A 163 10.50 8.62 -3.84
N SER A 164 10.24 9.92 -3.86
CA SER A 164 9.55 10.54 -5.00
C SER A 164 10.39 10.42 -6.28
N PRO A 165 9.76 10.38 -7.49
CA PRO A 165 10.50 10.26 -8.75
C PRO A 165 11.51 11.38 -8.97
N ASP A 166 11.20 12.60 -8.51
CA ASP A 166 12.08 13.77 -8.59
C ASP A 166 13.17 13.80 -7.50
N LYS A 167 13.22 12.78 -6.65
CA LYS A 167 14.18 12.64 -5.54
C LYS A 167 14.18 13.81 -4.54
N LYS A 168 13.06 14.52 -4.36
CA LYS A 168 12.97 15.70 -3.47
C LYS A 168 12.10 15.47 -2.24
N SER A 169 11.32 14.40 -2.21
CA SER A 169 10.34 14.12 -1.17
C SER A 169 10.25 12.64 -0.88
N ILE A 170 9.57 12.31 0.20
CA ILE A 170 9.29 10.94 0.62
C ILE A 170 7.78 10.74 0.68
N TYR A 171 7.28 9.63 0.16
CA TYR A 171 5.92 9.18 0.36
C TYR A 171 5.87 8.21 1.53
N LEU A 172 4.87 8.36 2.41
CA LEU A 172 4.59 7.46 3.52
C LEU A 172 3.25 6.77 3.27
N ILE A 173 3.24 5.46 3.38
CA ILE A 173 2.05 4.61 3.27
C ILE A 173 1.57 4.21 4.67
N THR A 174 0.24 4.35 4.92
CA THR A 174 -0.39 3.95 6.18
C THR A 174 -1.66 3.16 5.96
N GLY A 175 -1.89 2.17 6.82
CA GLY A 175 -3.15 1.42 6.87
C GLY A 175 -4.24 2.14 7.67
N ASN A 176 -5.48 1.62 7.60
CA ASN A 176 -6.67 2.25 8.17
C ASN A 176 -6.72 2.28 9.71
N ASN A 177 -5.81 1.62 10.41
CA ASN A 177 -5.67 1.72 11.86
C ASN A 177 -4.68 2.80 12.31
N THR A 178 -4.15 3.58 11.37
CA THR A 178 -3.37 4.78 11.69
C THR A 178 -4.30 5.97 11.82
N THR A 179 -4.21 6.69 12.92
CA THR A 179 -4.95 7.94 13.09
C THR A 179 -4.35 8.99 12.14
N PRO A 180 -5.17 9.67 11.34
CA PRO A 180 -4.68 10.73 10.46
C PRO A 180 -3.92 11.79 11.25
N VAL A 181 -2.77 12.21 10.72
CA VAL A 181 -2.01 13.34 11.27
C VAL A 181 -2.33 14.61 10.50
N GLU A 182 -2.20 15.75 11.19
CA GLU A 182 -2.34 17.04 10.56
C GLU A 182 -1.31 17.22 9.45
N ALA A 183 -1.76 17.70 8.30
CA ALA A 183 -0.93 17.97 7.14
C ALA A 183 -1.05 19.43 6.72
N ASN A 184 0.04 20.00 6.23
CA ASN A 184 0.09 21.40 5.76
C ASN A 184 -0.81 21.61 4.54
N ARG A 185 -0.96 20.55 3.73
CA ARG A 185 -1.77 20.54 2.50
C ARG A 185 -2.46 19.19 2.33
N SER A 186 -3.55 19.21 1.56
CA SER A 186 -4.22 17.98 1.14
C SER A 186 -4.62 18.07 -0.33
N ARG A 187 -4.38 17.03 -1.11
CA ARG A 187 -4.93 16.84 -2.46
C ARG A 187 -6.32 16.24 -2.40
N VAL A 188 -6.58 15.47 -1.36
CA VAL A 188 -7.92 14.93 -1.09
C VAL A 188 -8.77 16.04 -0.46
N PRO A 189 -10.00 16.29 -0.94
CA PRO A 189 -10.93 17.13 -0.22
C PRO A 189 -11.15 16.59 1.19
N MET A 190 -11.23 17.50 2.19
CA MET A 190 -11.34 17.12 3.61
C MET A 190 -12.79 16.96 4.06
N ASP A 191 -13.72 16.84 3.13
CA ASP A 191 -15.15 16.61 3.30
C ASP A 191 -15.50 15.12 3.39
N TRP A 192 -14.80 14.41 4.25
CA TRP A 192 -14.97 12.97 4.41
C TRP A 192 -16.36 12.63 4.93
N GLY A 193 -17.04 11.72 4.22
CA GLY A 193 -18.31 11.18 4.61
C GLY A 193 -18.26 9.66 4.71
N GLU A 194 -19.12 9.10 5.53
CA GLU A 194 -19.36 7.65 5.56
C GLU A 194 -20.25 7.24 4.40
N ASP A 195 -21.12 8.13 3.95
CA ASP A 195 -21.99 8.02 2.75
C ASP A 195 -22.74 6.69 2.65
N HIS A 196 -23.21 6.19 3.79
CA HIS A 196 -23.96 4.95 3.84
C HIS A 196 -25.44 5.20 3.56
N LEU A 197 -25.96 4.51 2.56
CA LEU A 197 -27.40 4.52 2.27
C LEU A 197 -28.20 3.82 3.38
N LEU A 198 -27.61 2.79 3.99
CA LEU A 198 -28.21 2.01 5.07
C LEU A 198 -27.56 2.34 6.41
N PRO A 199 -28.20 2.04 7.54
CA PRO A 199 -27.58 2.20 8.86
C PRO A 199 -26.22 1.51 8.93
N ARG A 200 -25.25 2.19 9.53
CA ARG A 200 -23.90 1.65 9.68
C ARG A 200 -23.90 0.43 10.60
N MET A 201 -23.51 -0.71 10.05
CA MET A 201 -23.41 -1.97 10.77
C MET A 201 -21.95 -2.29 11.10
N PRO A 202 -21.66 -2.91 12.26
CA PRO A 202 -20.30 -3.32 12.60
C PRO A 202 -19.80 -4.41 11.66
N ASP A 203 -18.50 -4.50 11.49
CA ASP A 203 -17.85 -5.68 10.90
C ASP A 203 -18.16 -6.90 11.78
N GLY A 204 -18.50 -8.03 11.16
CA GLY A 204 -18.94 -9.23 11.86
C GLY A 204 -17.94 -9.80 12.86
N ARG A 205 -16.64 -9.56 12.66
CA ARG A 205 -15.57 -9.89 13.63
C ARG A 205 -15.24 -8.73 14.57
N GLY A 206 -15.87 -7.57 14.42
CA GLY A 206 -15.50 -6.36 15.14
C GLY A 206 -14.15 -5.76 14.72
N HIS A 207 -13.52 -6.28 13.65
CA HIS A 207 -12.28 -5.75 13.11
C HIS A 207 -12.51 -4.33 12.57
N ASN A 208 -11.61 -3.40 12.91
CA ASN A 208 -11.74 -1.99 12.57
C ASN A 208 -13.04 -1.31 13.05
N ARG A 209 -13.71 -1.86 14.06
CA ARG A 209 -14.87 -1.23 14.68
C ARG A 209 -14.55 0.23 15.01
N ASP A 210 -15.47 1.12 14.74
CA ASP A 210 -15.39 2.57 15.01
C ASP A 210 -14.32 3.33 14.21
N ARG A 211 -13.70 2.71 13.19
CA ARG A 211 -12.85 3.44 12.25
C ARG A 211 -13.72 4.14 11.21
N LEU A 212 -13.55 5.45 11.14
CA LEU A 212 -14.20 6.31 10.14
C LEU A 212 -13.26 6.57 8.95
N ALA A 213 -13.82 7.13 7.87
CA ALA A 213 -13.00 7.73 6.82
C ALA A 213 -12.03 8.75 7.42
N PRO A 214 -10.88 9.04 6.83
CA PRO A 214 -10.45 8.66 5.47
C PRO A 214 -9.83 7.26 5.34
N ALA A 215 -9.75 6.46 6.39
CA ALA A 215 -9.11 5.14 6.38
C ALA A 215 -7.58 5.19 6.14
N GLY A 216 -7.01 4.27 5.34
CA GLY A 216 -5.59 4.32 4.98
C GLY A 216 -5.29 5.53 4.10
N ILE A 217 -4.13 6.14 4.33
CA ILE A 217 -3.70 7.40 3.70
C ILE A 217 -2.29 7.23 3.14
N ILE A 218 -2.06 7.85 2.00
CA ILE A 218 -0.71 8.09 1.48
C ILE A 218 -0.39 9.57 1.65
N TYR A 219 0.69 9.82 2.37
CA TYR A 219 1.26 11.14 2.58
C TYR A 219 2.46 11.37 1.67
N LYS A 220 2.77 12.63 1.40
CA LYS A 220 4.05 13.10 0.88
C LYS A 220 4.66 14.03 1.91
N MET A 221 5.95 13.88 2.23
CA MET A 221 6.62 14.72 3.21
C MET A 221 7.97 15.23 2.70
N SER A 222 8.43 16.36 3.27
CA SER A 222 9.79 16.85 3.09
C SER A 222 10.81 15.94 3.81
N PRO A 223 12.09 15.93 3.37
CA PRO A 223 13.11 15.10 4.00
C PRO A 223 13.34 15.41 5.49
N ASP A 224 13.07 16.63 5.93
CA ASP A 224 13.19 17.07 7.33
C ASP A 224 11.91 16.80 8.16
N GLY A 225 10.88 16.19 7.54
CA GLY A 225 9.62 15.84 8.20
C GLY A 225 8.74 17.01 8.63
N LYS A 226 8.99 18.24 8.16
CA LYS A 226 8.24 19.43 8.56
C LYS A 226 7.04 19.75 7.67
N ASP A 227 7.15 19.44 6.38
CA ASP A 227 6.08 19.69 5.41
C ASP A 227 5.40 18.39 5.02
N TRP A 228 4.07 18.33 5.25
CA TRP A 228 3.24 17.14 5.03
C TRP A 228 2.08 17.45 4.10
N GLU A 229 1.81 16.55 3.21
CA GLU A 229 0.73 16.62 2.24
C GLU A 229 -0.03 15.29 2.18
N ILE A 230 -1.37 15.32 2.24
CA ILE A 230 -2.21 14.16 1.97
C ILE A 230 -2.35 14.03 0.45
N VAL A 231 -1.93 12.89 -0.11
CA VAL A 231 -1.98 12.64 -1.55
C VAL A 231 -3.22 11.85 -1.95
N SER A 232 -3.53 10.80 -1.21
CA SER A 232 -4.60 9.84 -1.51
C SER A 232 -5.12 9.18 -0.25
N SER A 233 -6.35 8.64 -0.28
CA SER A 233 -7.01 8.02 0.87
C SER A 233 -7.99 6.92 0.50
N GLY A 234 -8.65 6.33 1.50
CA GLY A 234 -9.71 5.37 1.29
C GLY A 234 -9.25 3.93 1.12
N TYR A 235 -8.07 3.60 1.61
CA TYR A 235 -7.52 2.23 1.59
C TYR A 235 -7.85 1.46 2.86
N ARG A 236 -7.84 0.12 2.77
CA ARG A 236 -7.92 -0.73 3.96
C ARG A 236 -6.54 -0.88 4.61
N ASN A 237 -5.64 -1.59 3.95
CA ASN A 237 -4.30 -1.85 4.46
C ASN A 237 -3.31 -2.01 3.32
N ILE A 238 -2.91 -0.91 2.77
CA ILE A 238 -1.78 -0.82 1.84
C ILE A 238 -0.49 -0.95 2.65
N PHE A 239 0.36 -1.91 2.29
CA PHE A 239 1.61 -2.14 3.01
C PHE A 239 2.79 -1.45 2.34
N ASP A 240 2.84 -1.46 1.02
CA ASP A 240 3.93 -0.92 0.23
C ASP A 240 3.41 -0.34 -1.10
N GLY A 241 4.30 0.30 -1.86
CA GLY A 241 4.02 0.84 -3.17
C GLY A 241 5.29 1.15 -3.95
N SER A 242 5.15 1.36 -5.24
CA SER A 242 6.28 1.64 -6.11
C SER A 242 5.89 2.52 -7.31
N PHE A 243 6.82 3.35 -7.76
CA PHE A 243 6.64 4.17 -8.96
C PHE A 243 7.04 3.40 -10.22
N ASN A 244 6.23 3.53 -11.27
CA ASN A 244 6.62 3.07 -12.60
C ASN A 244 7.56 4.07 -13.31
N ALA A 245 7.99 3.71 -14.52
CA ALA A 245 8.87 4.56 -15.32
C ALA A 245 8.22 5.88 -15.76
N ASP A 246 6.89 5.95 -15.81
CA ASP A 246 6.14 7.16 -16.12
C ASP A 246 6.00 8.11 -14.91
N GLY A 247 6.50 7.71 -13.74
CA GLY A 247 6.39 8.46 -12.50
C GLY A 247 5.04 8.32 -11.78
N GLU A 248 4.26 7.31 -12.15
CA GLU A 248 2.97 6.99 -11.53
C GLU A 248 3.15 6.01 -10.38
N LEU A 249 2.50 6.28 -9.24
CA LEU A 249 2.58 5.46 -8.04
C LEU A 249 1.48 4.39 -8.03
N PHE A 250 1.86 3.18 -7.65
CA PHE A 250 0.93 2.07 -7.45
C PHE A 250 1.12 1.45 -6.07
N THR A 251 0.02 0.90 -5.53
CA THR A 251 0.03 0.19 -4.25
C THR A 251 -0.87 -1.04 -4.31
N TYR A 252 -0.64 -1.98 -3.42
CA TYR A 252 -1.40 -3.21 -3.28
C TYR A 252 -2.26 -3.14 -2.01
N ASP A 253 -3.60 -3.02 -2.16
CA ASP A 253 -4.54 -2.87 -1.05
C ASP A 253 -5.13 -4.22 -0.63
N ALA A 254 -5.37 -4.35 0.66
CA ALA A 254 -5.91 -5.56 1.28
C ALA A 254 -7.37 -5.81 0.89
N ASP A 255 -7.76 -7.08 0.94
CA ASP A 255 -9.14 -7.53 0.75
C ASP A 255 -10.05 -7.13 1.92
N MET A 256 -11.34 -7.34 1.73
CA MET A 256 -12.36 -7.20 2.77
C MET A 256 -13.20 -8.46 2.78
N GLU A 257 -13.27 -9.12 3.94
CA GLU A 257 -13.95 -10.40 4.10
C GLU A 257 -15.40 -10.24 4.57
N TYR A 258 -15.74 -9.04 5.07
CA TYR A 258 -17.06 -8.74 5.61
C TYR A 258 -17.60 -7.41 5.08
N ASP A 259 -18.90 -7.40 4.77
CA ASP A 259 -19.69 -6.21 4.51
C ASP A 259 -21.14 -6.49 4.94
N PHE A 260 -21.93 -5.48 5.27
CA PHE A 260 -23.32 -5.65 5.75
C PHE A 260 -23.45 -6.62 6.94
N ASN A 261 -22.44 -6.69 7.81
CA ASN A 261 -22.33 -7.66 8.89
C ASN A 261 -22.44 -9.13 8.44
N THR A 262 -22.04 -9.40 7.22
CA THR A 262 -22.04 -10.74 6.60
C THR A 262 -20.68 -11.05 6.00
N PRO A 263 -20.36 -12.34 5.76
CA PRO A 263 -19.19 -12.73 4.98
C PRO A 263 -19.38 -12.31 3.50
N TRP A 264 -19.02 -11.09 3.18
CA TRP A 264 -19.10 -10.53 1.83
C TRP A 264 -17.71 -10.15 1.37
N TYR A 265 -17.16 -10.93 0.45
CA TYR A 265 -15.79 -10.82 0.03
C TYR A 265 -15.58 -9.73 -1.05
N ARG A 266 -14.52 -8.92 -0.86
CA ARG A 266 -13.96 -8.03 -1.89
C ARG A 266 -12.47 -8.32 -2.01
N PRO A 267 -11.93 -8.46 -3.24
CA PRO A 267 -10.56 -8.91 -3.47
C PRO A 267 -9.51 -7.88 -3.02
N THR A 268 -8.29 -8.37 -2.78
CA THR A 268 -7.10 -7.51 -2.81
C THR A 268 -6.94 -6.94 -4.21
N ARG A 269 -6.36 -5.75 -4.32
CA ARG A 269 -6.38 -4.99 -5.58
C ARG A 269 -5.17 -4.09 -5.75
N ILE A 270 -4.76 -3.86 -7.00
CA ILE A 270 -3.75 -2.86 -7.33
C ILE A 270 -4.44 -1.52 -7.58
N CYS A 271 -4.00 -0.49 -6.87
CA CYS A 271 -4.54 0.86 -6.98
C CYS A 271 -3.52 1.80 -7.62
N HIS A 272 -3.95 2.60 -8.60
CA HIS A 272 -3.17 3.68 -9.18
C HIS A 272 -3.32 4.94 -8.34
N VAL A 273 -2.30 5.31 -7.61
CA VAL A 273 -2.32 6.44 -6.65
C VAL A 273 -2.19 7.77 -7.38
N THR A 274 -3.29 8.29 -7.86
CA THR A 274 -3.35 9.62 -8.49
C THR A 274 -3.60 10.72 -7.47
N SER A 275 -3.38 11.97 -7.86
CA SER A 275 -3.61 13.11 -6.98
C SER A 275 -5.07 13.20 -6.53
N GLY A 276 -5.30 13.20 -5.22
CA GLY A 276 -6.64 13.28 -4.65
C GLY A 276 -7.47 12.01 -4.78
N SER A 277 -6.86 10.89 -5.18
CA SER A 277 -7.58 9.62 -5.36
C SER A 277 -8.18 9.09 -4.06
N MET A 278 -9.33 8.41 -4.18
CA MET A 278 -10.03 7.77 -3.07
C MET A 278 -10.50 6.37 -3.49
N TYR A 279 -10.24 5.38 -2.65
CA TYR A 279 -10.52 3.97 -2.93
C TYR A 279 -11.66 3.38 -2.10
N GLY A 280 -12.42 4.24 -1.39
CA GLY A 280 -13.76 3.95 -0.88
C GLY A 280 -13.85 2.98 0.28
N TRP A 281 -12.75 2.66 1.01
CA TRP A 281 -12.90 1.85 2.19
C TRP A 281 -13.77 2.55 3.24
N ARG A 282 -14.74 1.81 3.78
CA ARG A 282 -15.59 2.22 4.90
C ARG A 282 -15.75 1.04 5.85
N ASN A 283 -15.84 1.31 7.14
CA ASN A 283 -16.21 0.29 8.10
C ASN A 283 -17.73 0.22 8.23
N GLY A 284 -18.25 -0.99 8.25
CA GLY A 284 -19.70 -1.21 8.39
C GLY A 284 -20.36 -1.50 7.05
N THR A 285 -21.42 -0.77 6.73
CA THR A 285 -22.33 -1.12 5.64
C THR A 285 -21.98 -0.42 4.34
N GLY A 286 -22.01 -1.16 3.23
CA GLY A 286 -21.98 -0.58 1.90
C GLY A 286 -20.62 -0.01 1.51
N LYS A 287 -19.56 -0.77 1.72
CA LYS A 287 -18.24 -0.44 1.14
C LYS A 287 -18.38 -0.25 -0.36
N ARG A 288 -17.80 0.83 -0.86
CA ARG A 288 -18.07 1.32 -2.20
C ARG A 288 -17.61 0.35 -3.28
N PRO A 289 -18.50 -0.08 -4.17
CA PRO A 289 -18.13 -0.89 -5.33
C PRO A 289 -17.38 -0.04 -6.36
N GLU A 290 -16.67 -0.71 -7.28
CA GLU A 290 -15.81 -0.07 -8.28
C GLU A 290 -16.54 0.89 -9.22
N PHE A 291 -17.84 0.68 -9.45
CA PHE A 291 -18.66 1.54 -10.30
C PHE A 291 -19.17 2.81 -9.61
N TYR A 292 -18.95 2.98 -8.30
CA TYR A 292 -19.40 4.18 -7.59
C TYR A 292 -18.67 5.42 -8.13
N PRO A 293 -19.40 6.52 -8.43
CA PRO A 293 -18.82 7.70 -9.08
C PRO A 293 -17.84 8.46 -8.19
N ASP A 294 -17.92 8.31 -6.87
CA ASP A 294 -17.10 9.00 -5.89
C ASP A 294 -15.95 8.16 -5.32
N THR A 295 -15.55 7.13 -6.04
CA THR A 295 -14.31 6.35 -5.81
C THR A 295 -13.66 6.00 -7.13
N LEU A 296 -12.39 5.56 -7.09
CA LEU A 296 -11.69 5.10 -8.29
C LEU A 296 -11.62 3.56 -8.33
N PRO A 297 -11.67 2.96 -9.53
CA PRO A 297 -11.51 1.53 -9.71
C PRO A 297 -10.05 1.12 -9.55
N PRO A 298 -9.77 -0.15 -9.23
CA PRO A 298 -8.42 -0.69 -9.27
C PRO A 298 -7.91 -0.86 -10.72
N VAL A 299 -6.59 -0.98 -10.85
CA VAL A 299 -5.93 -1.41 -12.09
C VAL A 299 -6.26 -2.87 -12.39
N VAL A 300 -6.25 -3.71 -11.36
CA VAL A 300 -6.59 -5.12 -11.42
C VAL A 300 -6.95 -5.66 -10.03
N ASN A 301 -7.94 -6.55 -9.99
CA ASN A 301 -8.28 -7.34 -8.82
C ASN A 301 -7.41 -8.59 -8.76
N ILE A 302 -6.83 -8.90 -7.58
CA ILE A 302 -5.90 -10.01 -7.41
C ILE A 302 -6.60 -11.26 -6.86
N GLY A 303 -7.44 -11.12 -5.85
CA GLY A 303 -8.12 -12.21 -5.17
C GLY A 303 -7.83 -12.23 -3.66
N PRO A 304 -8.03 -13.37 -2.99
CA PRO A 304 -7.69 -13.51 -1.58
C PRO A 304 -6.20 -13.32 -1.35
N GLY A 305 -5.81 -12.59 -0.30
CA GLY A 305 -4.40 -12.40 0.01
C GLY A 305 -4.14 -11.45 1.18
N SER A 306 -2.87 -11.38 1.55
CA SER A 306 -2.33 -10.40 2.50
C SER A 306 -1.20 -9.63 1.84
N PRO A 307 -1.47 -8.43 1.33
CA PRO A 307 -0.48 -7.57 0.71
C PRO A 307 0.71 -7.30 1.61
N THR A 308 1.93 -7.42 1.04
CA THR A 308 3.18 -7.01 1.66
C THR A 308 4.00 -6.20 0.65
N GLY A 309 5.26 -6.54 0.37
CA GLY A 309 6.15 -5.76 -0.48
C GLY A 309 5.68 -5.56 -1.92
N VAL A 310 6.09 -4.43 -2.50
CA VAL A 310 5.78 -4.04 -3.88
C VAL A 310 7.03 -3.44 -4.53
N THR A 311 7.44 -3.98 -5.67
CA THR A 311 8.57 -3.42 -6.42
C THR A 311 8.39 -3.59 -7.92
N PHE A 312 8.92 -2.67 -8.72
CA PHE A 312 9.05 -2.87 -10.17
C PHE A 312 10.35 -3.61 -10.49
N GLY A 313 10.35 -4.35 -11.58
CA GLY A 313 11.51 -5.10 -12.04
C GLY A 313 12.61 -4.27 -12.74
N TYR A 314 12.50 -2.94 -12.73
CA TYR A 314 13.49 -2.07 -13.38
C TYR A 314 14.90 -2.31 -12.82
N GLY A 315 15.88 -2.42 -13.74
CA GLY A 315 17.27 -2.72 -13.38
C GLY A 315 17.58 -4.20 -13.17
N ALA A 316 16.57 -5.07 -13.14
CA ALA A 316 16.81 -6.50 -13.06
C ALA A 316 17.39 -7.03 -14.38
N LYS A 317 18.32 -7.99 -14.30
CA LYS A 317 18.79 -8.78 -15.44
C LYS A 317 17.76 -9.86 -15.80
N PHE A 318 16.52 -9.44 -16.02
CA PHE A 318 15.37 -10.26 -16.42
C PHE A 318 14.94 -9.94 -17.85
N PRO A 319 14.16 -10.81 -18.51
CA PRO A 319 13.55 -10.46 -19.79
C PRO A 319 12.71 -9.17 -19.72
N PRO A 320 12.57 -8.40 -20.82
CA PRO A 320 11.93 -7.09 -20.83
C PRO A 320 10.54 -7.03 -20.18
N LYS A 321 9.71 -8.09 -20.37
CA LYS A 321 8.37 -8.14 -19.76
C LYS A 321 8.42 -8.13 -18.24
N TYR A 322 9.43 -8.75 -17.62
CA TYR A 322 9.62 -8.80 -16.17
C TYR A 322 10.33 -7.56 -15.63
N GLN A 323 11.18 -6.92 -16.45
CA GLN A 323 11.74 -5.61 -16.06
C GLN A 323 10.65 -4.55 -15.95
N LYS A 324 9.60 -4.62 -16.77
CA LYS A 324 8.44 -3.69 -16.73
C LYS A 324 7.38 -4.11 -15.71
N ALA A 325 7.39 -5.35 -15.25
CA ALA A 325 6.37 -5.86 -14.36
C ALA A 325 6.46 -5.22 -12.97
N MET A 326 5.32 -5.00 -12.36
CA MET A 326 5.19 -4.72 -10.94
C MET A 326 5.10 -6.06 -10.21
N PHE A 327 6.05 -6.33 -9.34
CA PHE A 327 6.01 -7.50 -8.46
C PHE A 327 5.30 -7.14 -7.18
N ILE A 328 4.30 -7.95 -6.80
CA ILE A 328 3.54 -7.83 -5.57
C ILE A 328 3.61 -9.12 -4.78
N LEU A 329 3.72 -9.00 -3.48
CA LEU A 329 3.94 -10.11 -2.57
C LEU A 329 2.68 -10.38 -1.75
N ASP A 330 2.33 -11.66 -1.63
CA ASP A 330 1.19 -12.16 -0.87
C ASP A 330 1.67 -13.09 0.24
N TRP A 331 1.63 -12.58 1.46
CA TRP A 331 2.10 -13.28 2.65
C TRP A 331 1.30 -14.54 2.98
N SER A 332 -0.04 -14.48 2.82
CA SER A 332 -0.93 -15.58 3.24
C SER A 332 -0.87 -16.78 2.32
N TRP A 333 -0.70 -16.56 1.02
CA TRP A 333 -0.71 -17.63 0.01
C TRP A 333 0.68 -17.97 -0.50
N GLY A 334 1.71 -17.35 0.06
CA GLY A 334 3.09 -17.63 -0.31
C GLY A 334 3.37 -17.42 -1.79
N LYS A 335 3.01 -16.22 -2.30
CA LYS A 335 3.12 -15.92 -3.73
C LYS A 335 3.78 -14.57 -3.99
N ILE A 336 4.55 -14.54 -5.05
CA ILE A 336 4.96 -13.31 -5.72
C ILE A 336 4.29 -13.32 -7.09
N TYR A 337 3.48 -12.31 -7.36
CA TYR A 337 2.87 -12.10 -8.66
C TYR A 337 3.66 -11.07 -9.46
N ALA A 338 3.76 -11.28 -10.76
CA ALA A 338 4.17 -10.26 -11.73
C ALA A 338 2.90 -9.67 -12.37
N ILE A 339 2.69 -8.38 -12.21
CA ILE A 339 1.59 -7.64 -12.80
C ILE A 339 2.11 -6.95 -14.05
N HIS A 340 1.61 -7.38 -15.20
CA HIS A 340 1.95 -6.79 -16.49
C HIS A 340 0.94 -5.69 -16.80
N MET A 341 1.39 -4.44 -16.68
CA MET A 341 0.54 -3.28 -16.86
C MET A 341 0.63 -2.72 -18.27
N SER A 342 -0.50 -2.25 -18.78
CA SER A 342 -0.63 -1.53 -20.03
C SER A 342 -1.41 -0.23 -19.82
N PRO A 343 -1.06 0.87 -20.54
CA PRO A 343 -1.85 2.09 -20.51
C PRO A 343 -3.32 1.83 -20.87
N ASP A 344 -4.24 2.42 -20.12
CA ASP A 344 -5.68 2.36 -20.34
C ASP A 344 -6.28 3.75 -20.07
N GLY A 345 -6.52 4.51 -21.12
CA GLY A 345 -6.86 5.93 -21.00
C GLY A 345 -5.79 6.72 -20.24
N SER A 346 -6.18 7.44 -19.20
CA SER A 346 -5.27 8.19 -18.34
C SER A 346 -4.72 7.38 -17.15
N THR A 347 -5.02 6.07 -17.10
CA THR A 347 -4.58 5.13 -16.08
C THR A 347 -3.98 3.87 -16.75
N TYR A 348 -4.07 2.73 -16.07
CA TYR A 348 -3.53 1.44 -16.52
C TYR A 348 -4.55 0.34 -16.28
N SER A 349 -4.47 -0.70 -17.10
CA SER A 349 -5.00 -2.04 -16.83
C SER A 349 -3.86 -3.01 -16.52
N GLY A 350 -4.15 -4.16 -15.92
CA GLY A 350 -3.12 -5.11 -15.53
C GLY A 350 -3.51 -6.56 -15.67
N GLU A 351 -2.55 -7.39 -16.06
CA GLU A 351 -2.67 -8.85 -16.09
C GLU A 351 -1.81 -9.48 -15.00
N LYS A 352 -2.44 -10.35 -14.19
CA LYS A 352 -1.77 -11.06 -13.10
C LYS A 352 -1.11 -12.35 -13.60
N GLU A 353 0.18 -12.51 -13.36
CA GLU A 353 0.92 -13.75 -13.57
C GLU A 353 1.52 -14.25 -12.25
N THR A 354 1.33 -15.51 -11.86
CA THR A 354 2.07 -16.10 -10.72
C THR A 354 3.53 -16.28 -11.13
N PHE A 355 4.43 -15.54 -10.46
CA PHE A 355 5.86 -15.57 -10.74
C PHE A 355 6.59 -16.56 -9.84
N ILE A 356 6.35 -16.51 -8.52
CA ILE A 356 6.86 -17.47 -7.52
C ILE A 356 5.68 -17.96 -6.68
N THR A 357 5.72 -19.22 -6.26
CA THR A 357 4.81 -19.77 -5.24
C THR A 357 5.52 -20.81 -4.41
N GLY A 358 5.19 -20.90 -3.14
CA GLY A 358 5.73 -21.89 -2.21
C GLY A 358 4.82 -22.11 -1.01
N SER A 359 5.07 -23.18 -0.23
CA SER A 359 4.28 -23.47 0.96
C SER A 359 5.14 -24.21 2.02
N PRO A 360 5.30 -23.56 3.21
CA PRO A 360 4.98 -22.18 3.52
C PRO A 360 5.94 -21.20 2.82
N LEU A 361 5.47 -20.03 2.40
CA LEU A 361 6.34 -18.97 1.86
C LEU A 361 5.79 -17.58 2.26
N PRO A 362 5.87 -17.19 3.52
CA PRO A 362 5.33 -15.92 4.01
C PRO A 362 6.20 -14.75 3.55
N VAL A 363 6.09 -14.39 2.27
CA VAL A 363 6.87 -13.33 1.63
C VAL A 363 6.56 -11.96 2.22
N THR A 364 7.58 -11.20 2.56
CA THR A 364 7.43 -9.91 3.21
C THR A 364 7.84 -8.73 2.34
N ASP A 365 9.02 -8.80 1.73
CA ASP A 365 9.52 -7.72 0.89
C ASP A 365 10.48 -8.23 -0.20
N ALA A 366 10.65 -7.42 -1.26
CA ALA A 366 11.55 -7.71 -2.36
C ALA A 366 12.18 -6.46 -2.94
N ILE A 367 13.46 -6.56 -3.32
CA ILE A 367 14.23 -5.50 -3.96
C ILE A 367 14.97 -6.02 -5.19
N ILE A 368 15.25 -5.12 -6.14
CA ILE A 368 16.18 -5.39 -7.25
C ILE A 368 17.55 -4.83 -6.88
N HIS A 369 18.55 -5.69 -6.86
CA HIS A 369 19.91 -5.27 -6.52
C HIS A 369 20.67 -4.77 -7.75
N PRO A 370 21.14 -3.51 -7.78
CA PRO A 370 21.73 -2.91 -8.98
C PRO A 370 23.07 -3.53 -9.38
N GLY A 371 23.83 -4.08 -8.43
CA GLY A 371 25.14 -4.66 -8.70
C GLY A 371 25.09 -5.94 -9.56
N ASP A 372 24.19 -6.85 -9.26
CA ASP A 372 24.06 -8.12 -9.98
C ASP A 372 22.79 -8.26 -10.83
N GLY A 373 21.82 -7.38 -10.64
CA GLY A 373 20.54 -7.38 -11.35
C GLY A 373 19.62 -8.52 -10.92
N SER A 374 19.85 -9.13 -9.75
CA SER A 374 18.98 -10.14 -9.18
C SER A 374 17.88 -9.50 -8.33
N MET A 375 16.75 -10.20 -8.18
CA MET A 375 15.76 -9.87 -7.16
C MET A 375 16.14 -10.60 -5.85
N TYR A 376 16.11 -9.87 -4.75
CA TYR A 376 16.23 -10.43 -3.40
C TYR A 376 14.90 -10.29 -2.69
N PHE A 377 14.43 -11.37 -2.05
CA PHE A 377 13.19 -11.31 -1.27
C PHE A 377 13.39 -11.98 0.09
N ALA A 378 12.66 -11.49 1.07
CA ALA A 378 12.59 -12.07 2.40
C ALA A 378 11.26 -12.76 2.64
N ILE A 379 11.30 -13.77 3.51
CA ILE A 379 10.13 -14.34 4.15
C ILE A 379 10.19 -14.06 5.65
N GLY A 380 9.04 -13.90 6.32
CA GLY A 380 9.02 -13.62 7.76
C GLY A 380 7.71 -13.01 8.21
N GLY A 381 7.80 -12.12 9.19
CA GLY A 381 6.66 -11.45 9.81
C GLY A 381 5.94 -12.30 10.83
N ARG A 382 5.24 -11.66 11.77
CA ARG A 382 4.46 -12.32 12.83
C ARG A 382 5.22 -13.40 13.61
N LYS A 383 6.54 -13.20 13.78
CA LYS A 383 7.44 -14.14 14.48
C LYS A 383 7.56 -15.51 13.82
N VAL A 384 7.21 -15.66 12.53
CA VAL A 384 7.48 -16.91 11.80
C VAL A 384 8.95 -16.97 11.39
N GLN A 385 9.42 -18.16 10.99
CA GLN A 385 10.79 -18.36 10.52
C GLN A 385 11.06 -17.47 9.31
N SER A 386 12.18 -16.79 9.32
CA SER A 386 12.60 -15.88 8.27
C SER A 386 13.74 -16.47 7.42
N GLY A 387 13.83 -16.03 6.18
CA GLY A 387 14.87 -16.41 5.24
C GLY A 387 15.07 -15.34 4.17
N LEU A 388 16.27 -15.29 3.61
CA LEU A 388 16.64 -14.43 2.49
C LEU A 388 16.89 -15.27 1.25
N TYR A 389 16.30 -14.88 0.13
CA TYR A 389 16.39 -15.58 -1.15
C TYR A 389 16.87 -14.65 -2.25
N ARG A 390 17.51 -15.24 -3.26
CA ARG A 390 17.88 -14.57 -4.51
C ARG A 390 17.17 -15.23 -5.68
N VAL A 391 16.63 -14.41 -6.58
CA VAL A 391 16.06 -14.83 -7.86
C VAL A 391 16.92 -14.31 -8.99
N SER A 392 17.39 -15.21 -9.84
CA SER A 392 18.20 -14.90 -11.02
C SER A 392 17.55 -15.47 -12.28
N TYR A 393 17.70 -14.79 -13.40
CA TYR A 393 17.33 -15.35 -14.69
C TYR A 393 18.49 -16.19 -15.23
N THR A 394 18.19 -17.41 -15.65
CA THR A 394 19.14 -18.40 -16.17
C THR A 394 18.77 -18.90 -17.57
N GLY A 395 17.70 -18.34 -18.16
CA GLY A 395 17.27 -18.68 -19.52
C GLY A 395 18.09 -17.95 -20.58
N GLU A 396 17.76 -18.22 -21.85
CA GLU A 396 18.47 -17.68 -23.03
C GLU A 396 17.91 -16.35 -23.54
N GLY A 397 16.87 -15.79 -22.88
CA GLY A 397 16.22 -14.53 -23.30
C GLY A 397 17.12 -13.31 -23.10
N ILE A 398 16.85 -12.28 -23.88
CA ILE A 398 17.53 -10.97 -23.77
C ILE A 398 17.23 -10.35 -22.39
N THR A 399 18.25 -9.90 -21.69
CA THR A 399 18.17 -9.23 -20.38
C THR A 399 18.77 -7.81 -20.40
N ALA A 400 18.99 -7.25 -21.59
CA ALA A 400 19.46 -5.87 -21.72
C ALA A 400 18.50 -4.91 -21.00
N PRO A 401 19.01 -3.85 -20.37
CA PRO A 401 18.18 -2.85 -19.70
C PRO A 401 17.15 -2.25 -20.66
N ILE A 402 15.92 -2.14 -20.22
CA ILE A 402 14.85 -1.45 -20.96
C ILE A 402 14.95 0.06 -20.76
N SER A 403 14.33 0.82 -21.68
CA SER A 403 14.14 2.25 -21.46
C SER A 403 13.17 2.49 -20.31
N THR A 404 13.56 3.38 -19.39
CA THR A 404 12.72 3.91 -18.31
C THR A 404 12.33 5.37 -18.55
N LYS A 405 12.44 5.85 -19.80
CA LYS A 405 11.92 7.18 -20.15
C LYS A 405 10.40 7.15 -20.12
N PRO A 406 9.76 8.17 -19.54
CA PRO A 406 8.29 8.27 -19.53
C PRO A 406 7.69 8.17 -20.93
N SER A 407 6.57 7.49 -21.05
CA SER A 407 5.78 7.42 -22.27
C SER A 407 4.94 8.70 -22.43
N VAL A 408 4.67 9.07 -23.68
CA VAL A 408 3.74 10.19 -23.98
C VAL A 408 2.33 9.63 -24.02
N ASN A 409 1.45 10.14 -23.13
CA ASN A 409 0.04 9.81 -23.09
C ASN A 409 -0.77 11.10 -22.90
N GLU A 410 -1.56 11.47 -23.90
CA GLU A 410 -2.32 12.72 -23.92
C GLU A 410 -3.35 12.79 -22.79
N LEU A 411 -4.07 11.69 -22.52
CA LEU A 411 -5.06 11.64 -21.44
C LEU A 411 -4.39 11.72 -20.06
N ALA A 412 -3.26 11.06 -19.87
CA ALA A 412 -2.48 11.19 -18.64
C ALA A 412 -1.94 12.63 -18.49
N SER A 413 -1.50 13.26 -19.58
CA SER A 413 -1.07 14.66 -19.57
C SER A 413 -2.20 15.62 -19.19
N LEU A 414 -3.42 15.39 -19.71
CA LEU A 414 -4.62 16.16 -19.34
C LEU A 414 -4.96 15.95 -17.85
N ARG A 415 -4.93 14.69 -17.38
CA ARG A 415 -5.12 14.38 -15.95
C ARG A 415 -4.12 15.13 -15.07
N HIS A 416 -2.82 15.12 -15.42
CA HIS A 416 -1.79 15.83 -14.67
C HIS A 416 -2.01 17.36 -14.67
N GLN A 417 -2.48 17.93 -15.76
CA GLN A 417 -2.82 19.37 -15.81
C GLN A 417 -3.95 19.70 -14.82
N LEU A 418 -4.98 18.85 -14.74
CA LEU A 418 -6.07 19.00 -13.77
C LEU A 418 -5.60 18.76 -12.33
N GLU A 419 -4.76 17.75 -12.11
CA GLU A 419 -4.17 17.44 -10.81
C GLU A 419 -3.28 18.57 -10.26
N ASN A 420 -2.63 19.33 -11.12
CA ASN A 420 -1.88 20.52 -10.72
C ASN A 420 -2.78 21.58 -10.07
N LEU A 421 -4.09 21.57 -10.36
CA LEU A 421 -5.07 22.45 -9.74
C LEU A 421 -5.41 22.04 -8.29
N HIS A 422 -5.00 20.86 -7.85
CA HIS A 422 -5.26 20.38 -6.50
C HIS A 422 -4.36 21.02 -5.44
N ILE A 423 -3.30 21.74 -5.84
CA ILE A 423 -2.32 22.33 -4.95
C ILE A 423 -2.24 23.82 -5.23
N GLY A 424 -2.17 24.61 -4.14
CA GLY A 424 -2.01 26.06 -4.26
C GLY A 424 -3.30 26.79 -4.65
N LYS A 425 -3.14 28.04 -5.09
CA LYS A 425 -4.25 28.92 -5.50
C LYS A 425 -4.25 29.07 -7.01
N HIS A 426 -5.29 28.58 -7.65
CA HIS A 426 -5.46 28.66 -9.12
C HIS A 426 -6.74 29.43 -9.44
N PRO A 427 -6.66 30.74 -9.74
CA PRO A 427 -7.84 31.57 -10.00
C PRO A 427 -8.75 31.06 -11.12
N LYS A 428 -8.19 30.37 -12.11
CA LYS A 428 -8.90 29.77 -13.24
C LYS A 428 -9.28 28.30 -13.05
N ALA A 429 -9.11 27.72 -11.83
CA ALA A 429 -9.34 26.29 -11.61
C ALA A 429 -10.76 25.87 -12.03
N LEU A 430 -11.78 26.66 -11.70
CA LEU A 430 -13.16 26.38 -12.08
C LEU A 430 -13.35 26.35 -13.61
N GLU A 431 -12.78 27.31 -14.31
CA GLU A 431 -12.86 27.43 -15.78
C GLU A 431 -12.18 26.24 -16.46
N LEU A 432 -10.97 25.88 -16.00
CA LEU A 432 -10.17 24.81 -16.56
C LEU A 432 -10.76 23.41 -16.27
N ALA A 433 -11.30 23.19 -15.07
CA ALA A 433 -11.81 21.87 -14.67
C ALA A 433 -13.24 21.59 -15.16
N TRP A 434 -14.12 22.61 -15.23
CA TRP A 434 -15.54 22.44 -15.58
C TRP A 434 -15.82 21.71 -16.89
N PRO A 435 -15.06 21.89 -18.00
CA PRO A 435 -15.27 21.14 -19.23
C PRO A 435 -15.12 19.62 -19.06
N HIS A 436 -14.39 19.16 -18.06
CA HIS A 436 -13.97 17.77 -17.87
C HIS A 436 -14.74 17.01 -16.76
N ILE A 437 -15.75 17.61 -16.11
CA ILE A 437 -16.48 16.98 -15.00
C ILE A 437 -17.39 15.82 -15.39
N ASP A 438 -17.61 15.59 -16.70
CA ASP A 438 -18.28 14.43 -17.27
C ASP A 438 -17.43 13.71 -18.32
N HIS A 439 -16.10 13.92 -18.28
CA HIS A 439 -15.19 13.28 -19.23
C HIS A 439 -15.36 11.75 -19.19
N HIS A 440 -15.33 11.08 -20.35
CA HIS A 440 -15.49 9.63 -20.44
C HIS A 440 -14.39 8.88 -19.67
N ASP A 441 -13.16 9.36 -19.71
CA ASP A 441 -12.08 8.83 -18.88
C ASP A 441 -12.33 9.20 -17.42
N ARG A 442 -12.44 8.16 -16.58
CA ARG A 442 -12.84 8.29 -15.19
C ARG A 442 -11.81 9.02 -14.33
N PHE A 443 -10.52 8.84 -14.60
CA PHE A 443 -9.45 9.49 -13.83
C PHE A 443 -9.30 10.96 -14.21
N VAL A 444 -9.51 11.33 -15.48
CA VAL A 444 -9.60 12.73 -15.93
C VAL A 444 -10.82 13.40 -15.26
N ARG A 445 -12.00 12.74 -15.32
CA ARG A 445 -13.21 13.23 -14.65
C ARG A 445 -13.02 13.43 -13.15
N TRP A 446 -12.37 12.46 -12.49
CA TRP A 446 -12.02 12.53 -11.07
C TRP A 446 -11.14 13.73 -10.76
N ALA A 447 -10.05 13.92 -11.50
CA ALA A 447 -9.14 15.05 -11.30
C ALA A 447 -9.85 16.40 -11.44
N ALA A 448 -10.77 16.52 -12.41
CA ALA A 448 -11.57 17.73 -12.59
C ALA A 448 -12.51 18.01 -11.40
N LEU A 449 -13.20 16.97 -10.91
CA LEU A 449 -14.12 17.10 -9.77
C LEU A 449 -13.37 17.45 -8.48
N MET A 450 -12.18 16.84 -8.25
CA MET A 450 -11.35 17.16 -7.09
C MET A 450 -10.87 18.62 -7.14
N ALA A 451 -10.50 19.12 -8.31
CA ALA A 451 -10.11 20.52 -8.48
C ALA A 451 -11.25 21.50 -8.11
N ILE A 452 -12.50 21.16 -8.44
CA ILE A 452 -13.68 21.99 -8.11
C ILE A 452 -14.05 21.90 -6.64
N GLN A 453 -14.09 20.71 -6.04
CA GLN A 453 -14.44 20.50 -4.63
C GLN A 453 -13.53 21.27 -3.66
N ARG A 454 -12.30 21.58 -4.08
CA ARG A 454 -11.35 22.39 -3.28
C ARG A 454 -11.63 23.89 -3.29
N LEU A 455 -12.49 24.35 -4.17
CA LEU A 455 -12.85 25.76 -4.25
C LEU A 455 -13.93 26.11 -3.21
N PRO A 456 -13.95 27.34 -2.69
CA PRO A 456 -15.07 27.80 -1.87
C PRO A 456 -16.39 27.55 -2.57
N VAL A 457 -17.34 26.92 -1.88
CA VAL A 457 -18.64 26.47 -2.43
C VAL A 457 -19.38 27.64 -3.11
N GLU A 458 -19.29 28.83 -2.56
CA GLU A 458 -19.96 30.03 -3.05
C GLU A 458 -19.53 30.41 -4.49
N LYS A 459 -18.34 30.01 -4.89
CA LYS A 459 -17.80 30.32 -6.23
C LYS A 459 -18.41 29.48 -7.34
N TRP A 460 -19.00 28.32 -7.01
CA TRP A 460 -19.45 27.37 -8.02
C TRP A 460 -20.83 26.74 -7.78
N ALA A 461 -21.40 26.87 -6.58
CA ALA A 461 -22.69 26.28 -6.23
C ALA A 461 -23.81 26.71 -7.20
N SER A 462 -23.91 28.03 -7.51
CA SER A 462 -24.93 28.52 -8.44
C SER A 462 -24.79 27.90 -9.84
N LYS A 463 -23.54 27.77 -10.33
CA LYS A 463 -23.25 27.11 -11.62
C LYS A 463 -23.63 25.63 -11.60
N ALA A 464 -23.34 24.94 -10.49
CA ALA A 464 -23.68 23.53 -10.30
C ALA A 464 -25.21 23.29 -10.31
N LEU A 465 -25.95 24.10 -9.56
CA LEU A 465 -27.41 24.01 -9.47
C LEU A 465 -28.12 24.32 -10.80
N GLN A 466 -27.50 25.11 -11.67
CA GLN A 466 -28.04 25.53 -12.96
C GLN A 466 -27.49 24.74 -14.14
N GLU A 467 -26.62 23.76 -13.92
CA GLU A 467 -26.05 22.92 -14.99
C GLU A 467 -27.18 22.19 -15.77
N LYS A 468 -27.17 22.33 -17.08
CA LYS A 468 -28.22 21.80 -17.96
C LYS A 468 -27.89 20.41 -18.52
N ASN A 469 -26.61 20.10 -18.68
CA ASN A 469 -26.19 18.78 -19.10
C ASN A 469 -26.41 17.78 -17.96
N HIS A 470 -27.18 16.75 -18.16
CA HIS A 470 -27.60 15.82 -17.11
C HIS A 470 -26.42 15.05 -16.50
N GLY A 471 -25.46 14.57 -17.30
CA GLY A 471 -24.25 13.91 -16.81
C GLY A 471 -23.39 14.81 -15.94
N LYS A 472 -23.11 16.05 -16.42
CA LYS A 472 -22.40 17.05 -15.62
C LYS A 472 -23.14 17.39 -14.34
N ARG A 473 -24.46 17.55 -14.43
CA ARG A 473 -25.31 17.90 -13.29
C ARG A 473 -25.22 16.85 -12.17
N VAL A 474 -25.34 15.56 -12.49
CA VAL A 474 -25.21 14.47 -11.50
C VAL A 474 -23.85 14.55 -10.80
N ASN A 475 -22.76 14.61 -11.55
CA ASN A 475 -21.41 14.62 -11.00
C ASN A 475 -21.13 15.85 -10.12
N VAL A 476 -21.58 17.04 -10.59
CA VAL A 476 -21.29 18.26 -9.84
C VAL A 476 -22.21 18.44 -8.65
N LEU A 477 -23.47 17.94 -8.69
CA LEU A 477 -24.37 17.94 -7.53
C LEU A 477 -23.89 16.97 -6.45
N LEU A 478 -23.34 15.80 -6.81
CA LEU A 478 -22.66 14.91 -5.86
C LEU A 478 -21.48 15.64 -5.19
N SER A 479 -20.66 16.29 -5.97
CA SER A 479 -19.55 17.10 -5.45
C SER A 479 -20.01 18.24 -4.55
N LEU A 480 -21.12 18.92 -4.92
CA LEU A 480 -21.69 20.01 -4.13
C LEU A 480 -22.27 19.50 -2.80
N THR A 481 -22.90 18.32 -2.82
CA THR A 481 -23.42 17.69 -1.59
C THR A 481 -22.28 17.41 -0.61
N LYS A 482 -21.15 16.90 -1.09
CA LYS A 482 -19.98 16.63 -0.26
C LYS A 482 -19.34 17.92 0.27
N ALA A 483 -19.06 18.87 -0.61
CA ALA A 483 -18.38 20.12 -0.25
C ALA A 483 -19.23 21.07 0.63
N ALA A 484 -20.57 21.05 0.47
CA ALA A 484 -21.48 21.90 1.26
C ALA A 484 -22.03 21.21 2.52
N GLY A 485 -21.87 19.89 2.61
CA GLY A 485 -22.34 19.06 3.71
C GLY A 485 -21.28 18.72 4.72
N ILE A 486 -21.70 18.23 5.87
CA ILE A 486 -20.84 17.59 6.86
C ILE A 486 -21.55 16.30 7.28
N ASP A 487 -20.88 15.18 7.07
CA ASP A 487 -21.41 13.87 7.46
C ASP A 487 -21.66 13.81 8.97
N PRO A 488 -22.80 13.29 9.44
CA PRO A 488 -23.14 13.25 10.86
C PRO A 488 -22.09 12.56 11.75
N PHE A 489 -21.40 11.53 11.24
CA PHE A 489 -20.37 10.81 11.99
C PHE A 489 -19.06 11.60 12.12
N HIS A 490 -18.82 12.55 11.22
CA HIS A 490 -17.62 13.40 11.22
C HIS A 490 -17.86 14.77 11.85
N ARG A 491 -19.13 15.11 12.12
CA ARG A 491 -19.53 16.41 12.62
C ARG A 491 -18.97 16.69 14.01
N GLN A 492 -18.39 17.88 14.19
CA GLN A 492 -17.86 18.37 15.46
C GLN A 492 -18.74 19.50 16.01
N VAL A 493 -18.65 19.77 17.31
CA VAL A 493 -19.41 20.85 17.98
C VAL A 493 -19.13 22.24 17.38
N LYS A 494 -17.91 22.46 16.88
CA LYS A 494 -17.48 23.73 16.27
C LYS A 494 -17.96 23.92 14.83
N ASP A 495 -18.53 22.89 14.20
CA ASP A 495 -18.95 22.96 12.80
C ASP A 495 -20.18 23.87 12.63
N PRO A 496 -20.32 24.56 11.48
CA PRO A 496 -21.46 25.41 11.22
C PRO A 496 -22.76 24.60 11.21
N PRO A 497 -23.92 25.24 11.42
CA PRO A 497 -25.22 24.56 11.31
C PRO A 497 -25.42 23.97 9.91
N ILE A 498 -26.24 22.94 9.83
CA ILE A 498 -26.59 22.29 8.55
C ILE A 498 -27.23 23.33 7.62
N ASN A 499 -26.69 23.47 6.42
CA ASN A 499 -27.24 24.35 5.40
C ASN A 499 -28.45 23.69 4.69
N GLN A 500 -29.60 23.71 5.38
CA GLN A 500 -30.84 23.10 4.86
C GLN A 500 -31.27 23.70 3.52
N LYS A 501 -31.07 25.02 3.31
CA LYS A 501 -31.41 25.71 2.06
C LYS A 501 -30.60 25.12 0.89
N MET A 502 -29.29 24.93 1.07
CA MET A 502 -28.45 24.30 0.04
C MET A 502 -28.91 22.87 -0.25
N GLY A 503 -29.19 22.07 0.78
CA GLY A 503 -29.72 20.72 0.61
C GLY A 503 -31.03 20.68 -0.20
N GLN A 504 -31.98 21.60 0.10
CA GLN A 504 -33.22 21.73 -0.66
C GLN A 504 -32.97 22.11 -2.13
N GLN A 505 -32.06 23.04 -2.40
CA GLN A 505 -31.69 23.45 -3.75
C GLN A 505 -31.07 22.30 -4.55
N ILE A 506 -30.20 21.51 -3.92
CA ILE A 506 -29.61 20.30 -4.54
C ILE A 506 -30.70 19.32 -4.90
N LEU A 507 -31.61 19.00 -3.97
CA LEU A 507 -32.73 18.08 -4.22
C LEU A 507 -33.64 18.59 -5.34
N GLN A 508 -33.98 19.89 -5.35
CA GLN A 508 -34.77 20.47 -6.43
C GLN A 508 -34.08 20.36 -7.79
N SER A 509 -32.75 20.58 -7.83
CA SER A 509 -31.98 20.42 -9.06
C SER A 509 -31.91 18.96 -9.52
N LEU A 510 -31.78 18.00 -8.59
CA LEU A 510 -31.79 16.55 -8.90
C LEU A 510 -33.15 16.12 -9.45
N LEU A 511 -34.27 16.60 -8.92
CA LEU A 511 -35.63 16.28 -9.38
C LEU A 511 -35.93 16.74 -10.82
N GLN A 512 -35.10 17.63 -11.38
CA GLN A 512 -35.20 18.05 -12.79
C GLN A 512 -34.50 17.12 -13.77
N ILE A 513 -33.80 16.09 -13.26
CA ILE A 513 -33.11 15.11 -14.10
C ILE A 513 -34.10 14.01 -14.48
N GLU A 514 -34.33 13.84 -15.77
CA GLU A 514 -35.09 12.70 -16.28
C GLU A 514 -34.16 11.49 -16.44
N LEU A 515 -34.50 10.37 -15.77
CA LEU A 515 -33.65 9.17 -15.77
C LEU A 515 -33.39 8.62 -17.18
N LYS A 516 -34.34 8.84 -18.13
CA LYS A 516 -34.15 8.44 -19.54
C LYS A 516 -33.01 9.15 -20.25
N ASP A 517 -32.56 10.33 -19.72
CA ASP A 517 -31.51 11.14 -20.31
C ASP A 517 -30.12 10.82 -19.71
N LEU A 518 -30.10 9.87 -18.75
CA LEU A 518 -28.84 9.36 -18.19
C LEU A 518 -28.43 8.10 -18.94
N THR A 519 -27.20 8.08 -19.42
CA THR A 519 -26.60 6.84 -19.96
C THR A 519 -26.14 5.97 -18.80
N PRO A 520 -26.36 4.64 -18.86
CA PRO A 520 -25.67 3.73 -17.96
C PRO A 520 -24.15 3.89 -18.13
N SER A 521 -23.46 4.27 -17.10
CA SER A 521 -22.00 4.43 -17.11
C SER A 521 -21.33 3.22 -16.50
#